data_4fd664f84935ca291c0339f79d54dbd5
#
_entry.id   4fd664f84935ca291c0339f79d54dbd5
#
_cell.length_a   1.000
_cell.length_b   1.000
_cell.length_c   1.000
_cell.angle_alpha   90.00
_cell.angle_beta   90.00
_cell.angle_gamma   90.00
#
_symmetry.space_group_name_H-M   'P 1'
#
loop_
_entity.id
_entity.type
_entity.pdbx_description
1 polymer ?
#
loop_
_entity_poly.entity_id
_entity_poly.type
_entity_poly.pdbx_seq_one_letter_code
_entity_poly.pdbx_strand_id
1 'polypeptide(L)'
;MRRVLALAALLAASTATGLAPAIAAPQEPYPALQLTTGADVWSIPYAALEQFINEGTFSDQRLMQLVIRSGWPEADLRVALAKPYSVDYLALSRFLNSKAGEAFLIQQTQAYKPLKASGTVGIEALRYAILENAK
;
A
#
# COMPACT_ATOMS: atom_id res chain seq x y z
N MET A 1 -7.98 -9.75 11.97
CA MET A 1 -8.10 -9.71 10.52
C MET A 1 -8.25 -8.30 9.90
N ARG A 2 -8.75 -7.28 10.63
CA ARG A 2 -8.88 -5.91 10.09
C ARG A 2 -7.58 -5.08 10.02
N ARG A 3 -6.47 -5.56 10.57
CA ARG A 3 -5.27 -4.74 10.82
C ARG A 3 -4.26 -4.71 9.67
N VAL A 4 -4.24 -5.71 8.83
CA VAL A 4 -3.30 -5.82 7.68
C VAL A 4 -3.87 -5.13 6.43
N LEU A 5 -5.18 -4.95 6.39
CA LEU A 5 -5.88 -4.30 5.27
C LEU A 5 -5.53 -2.81 5.09
N ALA A 6 -5.01 -2.15 6.14
CA ALA A 6 -4.73 -0.72 6.07
C ALA A 6 -3.61 -0.35 5.06
N LEU A 7 -2.57 -1.17 4.97
CA LEU A 7 -1.51 -0.95 3.98
C LEU A 7 -1.89 -1.51 2.59
N ALA A 8 -2.74 -2.54 2.58
CA ALA A 8 -3.18 -3.21 1.37
C ALA A 8 -4.26 -2.43 0.59
N ALA A 9 -5.14 -1.73 1.29
CA ALA A 9 -6.20 -0.95 0.66
C ALA A 9 -5.69 0.28 -0.10
N LEU A 10 -4.47 0.74 0.20
CA LEU A 10 -3.83 1.85 -0.53
C LEU A 10 -3.63 1.58 -2.03
N LEU A 11 -3.75 0.35 -2.47
CA LEU A 11 -3.36 -0.06 -3.83
C LEU A 11 -4.40 -0.92 -4.57
N ALA A 12 -5.52 -1.27 -3.91
CA ALA A 12 -6.57 -2.09 -4.52
C ALA A 12 -7.59 -1.32 -5.37
N ALA A 13 -7.52 0.01 -5.44
CA ALA A 13 -8.53 0.85 -6.10
C ALA A 13 -8.42 0.93 -7.64
N SER A 14 -7.73 -0.01 -8.29
CA SER A 14 -7.51 0.05 -9.75
C SER A 14 -8.13 -1.11 -10.53
N THR A 15 -9.32 -1.59 -10.16
CA THR A 15 -10.03 -2.53 -11.02
C THR A 15 -11.49 -2.16 -11.21
N ALA A 16 -11.78 -1.24 -12.11
CA ALA A 16 -13.06 -1.20 -12.79
C ALA A 16 -12.91 -0.54 -14.15
N THR A 17 -13.35 -1.28 -15.12
CA THR A 17 -13.80 -0.95 -16.50
C THR A 17 -12.86 -1.35 -17.62
N GLY A 18 -13.35 -2.35 -18.37
CA GLY A 18 -12.85 -2.71 -19.70
C GLY A 18 -13.30 -4.09 -20.13
N LEU A 19 -14.46 -4.18 -20.76
CA LEU A 19 -15.01 -5.38 -21.40
C LEU A 19 -14.07 -5.90 -22.50
N ALA A 20 -13.44 -7.05 -22.27
CA ALA A 20 -13.05 -8.01 -23.31
C ALA A 20 -13.03 -9.40 -22.67
N PRO A 21 -13.48 -10.48 -23.33
CA PRO A 21 -13.30 -11.82 -22.83
C PRO A 21 -11.82 -12.18 -22.98
N ALA A 22 -11.00 -11.76 -22.03
CA ALA A 22 -9.66 -12.26 -21.89
C ALA A 22 -9.75 -13.66 -21.31
N ILE A 23 -9.18 -14.63 -22.02
CA ILE A 23 -8.81 -15.94 -21.49
C ILE A 23 -8.18 -15.68 -20.13
N ALA A 24 -8.86 -16.08 -19.06
CA ALA A 24 -8.43 -15.84 -17.70
C ALA A 24 -7.05 -16.48 -17.51
N ALA A 25 -6.01 -15.65 -17.49
CA ALA A 25 -4.77 -16.06 -16.87
C ALA A 25 -5.12 -16.57 -15.46
N PRO A 26 -4.50 -17.65 -14.96
CA PRO A 26 -4.77 -18.14 -13.62
C PRO A 26 -4.63 -16.97 -12.68
N GLN A 27 -5.76 -16.50 -12.13
CA GLN A 27 -5.75 -15.48 -11.08
C GLN A 27 -4.98 -16.09 -9.94
N GLU A 28 -3.85 -15.49 -9.63
CA GLU A 28 -3.17 -15.81 -8.38
C GLU A 28 -4.21 -15.66 -7.26
N PRO A 29 -4.43 -16.68 -6.44
CA PRO A 29 -5.55 -16.71 -5.48
C PRO A 29 -5.45 -15.62 -4.40
N TYR A 30 -4.35 -14.85 -4.39
CA TYR A 30 -4.11 -13.80 -3.42
C TYR A 30 -3.64 -12.52 -4.13
N PRO A 31 -4.32 -11.40 -3.89
CA PRO A 31 -3.90 -10.12 -4.41
C PRO A 31 -2.49 -9.78 -3.87
N ALA A 32 -1.70 -9.15 -4.70
CA ALA A 32 -0.36 -8.73 -4.37
C ALA A 32 -0.27 -7.20 -4.29
N LEU A 33 0.53 -6.71 -3.36
CA LEU A 33 0.95 -5.32 -3.30
C LEU A 33 1.94 -5.06 -4.45
N GLN A 34 1.60 -4.17 -5.37
CA GLN A 34 2.48 -3.76 -6.46
C GLN A 34 3.02 -2.36 -6.20
N LEU A 35 4.32 -2.24 -6.07
CA LEU A 35 5.04 -1.00 -5.82
C LEU A 35 6.06 -0.74 -6.91
N THR A 36 6.29 0.52 -7.22
CA THR A 36 7.43 0.94 -8.04
C THR A 36 8.35 1.82 -7.21
N THR A 37 9.64 1.51 -7.22
CA THR A 37 10.67 2.33 -6.59
C THR A 37 11.74 2.64 -7.64
N GLY A 38 11.74 3.85 -8.18
CA GLY A 38 12.59 4.17 -9.30
C GLY A 38 12.29 3.31 -10.53
N ALA A 39 13.25 2.51 -10.98
CA ALA A 39 13.12 1.58 -12.11
C ALA A 39 12.62 0.19 -11.71
N ASP A 40 12.58 -0.11 -10.41
CA ASP A 40 12.21 -1.43 -9.91
C ASP A 40 10.69 -1.57 -9.72
N VAL A 41 10.15 -2.72 -10.11
CA VAL A 41 8.77 -3.11 -9.86
C VAL A 41 8.74 -4.26 -8.86
N TRP A 42 8.03 -4.06 -7.76
CA TRP A 42 7.87 -5.02 -6.68
C TRP A 42 6.45 -5.57 -6.66
N SER A 43 6.31 -6.88 -6.68
CA SER A 43 5.02 -7.55 -6.48
C SER A 43 5.14 -8.46 -5.27
N ILE A 44 4.51 -8.07 -4.16
CA ILE A 44 4.60 -8.74 -2.86
C ILE A 44 3.24 -9.32 -2.52
N PRO A 45 3.11 -10.66 -2.38
CA PRO A 45 1.86 -11.26 -1.96
C PRO A 45 1.41 -10.75 -0.60
N TYR A 46 0.13 -10.42 -0.43
CA TYR A 46 -0.39 -9.98 0.87
C TYR A 46 -0.20 -11.02 1.96
N ALA A 47 -0.32 -12.31 1.63
CA ALA A 47 -0.05 -13.39 2.58
C ALA A 47 1.38 -13.34 3.13
N ALA A 48 2.37 -13.02 2.30
CA ALA A 48 3.75 -12.87 2.75
C ALA A 48 3.93 -11.65 3.66
N LEU A 49 3.22 -10.56 3.39
CA LEU A 49 3.22 -9.37 4.24
C LEU A 49 2.55 -9.66 5.59
N GLU A 50 1.41 -10.35 5.60
CA GLU A 50 0.73 -10.79 6.83
C GLU A 50 1.62 -11.69 7.68
N GLN A 51 2.27 -12.66 7.06
CA GLN A 51 3.18 -13.56 7.76
C GLN A 51 4.36 -12.79 8.38
N PHE A 52 4.96 -11.88 7.64
CA PHE A 52 6.01 -11.02 8.17
C PHE A 52 5.55 -10.20 9.38
N ILE A 53 4.38 -9.56 9.30
CA ILE A 53 3.85 -8.74 10.39
C ILE A 53 3.56 -9.58 11.64
N ASN A 54 2.91 -10.74 11.47
CA ASN A 54 2.45 -11.56 12.58
C ASN A 54 3.58 -12.42 13.19
N GLU A 55 4.41 -13.01 12.37
CA GLU A 55 5.40 -14.03 12.78
C GLU A 55 6.85 -13.53 12.74
N GLY A 56 7.16 -12.49 11.93
CA GLY A 56 8.52 -12.02 11.68
C GLY A 56 9.30 -12.91 10.72
N THR A 57 8.61 -13.74 9.95
CA THR A 57 9.25 -14.64 8.98
C THR A 57 9.02 -14.15 7.56
N PHE A 58 10.02 -14.33 6.71
CA PHE A 58 9.93 -13.98 5.30
C PHE A 58 9.63 -15.22 4.46
N SER A 59 8.43 -15.29 3.90
CA SER A 59 8.05 -16.30 2.90
C SER A 59 8.27 -15.83 1.46
N ASP A 60 8.50 -14.53 1.26
CA ASP A 60 8.79 -13.94 -0.05
C ASP A 60 10.12 -13.19 -0.03
N GLN A 61 11.00 -13.55 -0.97
CA GLN A 61 12.35 -12.98 -1.05
C GLN A 61 12.33 -11.49 -1.42
N ARG A 62 11.34 -11.05 -2.20
CA ARG A 62 11.19 -9.65 -2.61
C ARG A 62 10.82 -8.78 -1.42
N LEU A 63 9.90 -9.27 -0.56
CA LEU A 63 9.59 -8.59 0.70
C LEU A 63 10.82 -8.45 1.58
N MET A 64 11.61 -9.51 1.75
CA MET A 64 12.85 -9.46 2.51
C MET A 64 13.82 -8.40 1.94
N GLN A 65 14.02 -8.39 0.64
CA GLN A 65 14.89 -7.39 0.00
C GLN A 65 14.37 -5.97 0.16
N LEU A 66 13.04 -5.75 0.07
CA LEU A 66 12.43 -4.45 0.27
C LEU A 66 12.65 -3.94 1.70
N VAL A 67 12.48 -4.81 2.70
CA VAL A 67 12.74 -4.48 4.12
C VAL A 67 14.21 -4.13 4.32
N ILE A 68 15.14 -4.92 3.80
CA ILE A 68 16.58 -4.64 3.90
C ILE A 68 16.93 -3.30 3.24
N ARG A 69 16.41 -3.03 2.04
CA ARG A 69 16.66 -1.77 1.31
C ARG A 69 16.02 -0.55 1.96
N SER A 70 14.96 -0.72 2.73
CA SER A 70 14.32 0.38 3.45
C SER A 70 15.24 1.00 4.51
N GLY A 71 16.23 0.25 4.99
CA GLY A 71 17.11 0.66 6.07
C GLY A 71 16.46 0.70 7.45
N TRP A 72 15.19 0.32 7.56
CA TRP A 72 14.50 0.23 8.84
C TRP A 72 14.84 -1.08 9.55
N PRO A 73 15.05 -1.05 10.88
CA PRO A 73 15.14 -2.27 11.66
C PRO A 73 13.85 -3.09 11.50
N GLU A 74 13.99 -4.37 11.23
CA GLU A 74 12.86 -5.27 10.99
C GLU A 74 11.83 -5.25 12.12
N ALA A 75 12.31 -5.29 13.39
CA ALA A 75 11.44 -5.25 14.55
C ALA A 75 10.61 -3.96 14.64
N ASP A 76 11.22 -2.81 14.35
CA ASP A 76 10.55 -1.52 14.38
C ASP A 76 9.50 -1.40 13.27
N LEU A 77 9.84 -1.91 12.08
CA LEU A 77 8.92 -1.95 10.96
C LEU A 77 7.69 -2.83 11.27
N ARG A 78 7.90 -4.01 11.86
CA ARG A 78 6.81 -4.89 12.29
C ARG A 78 5.90 -4.22 13.33
N VAL A 79 6.49 -3.58 14.34
CA VAL A 79 5.74 -2.83 15.35
C VAL A 79 4.93 -1.71 14.71
N ALA A 80 5.51 -0.96 13.79
CA ALA A 80 4.83 0.13 13.09
C ALA A 80 3.65 -0.38 12.23
N LEU A 81 3.82 -1.51 11.53
CA LEU A 81 2.79 -2.11 10.70
C LEU A 81 1.68 -2.80 11.50
N ALA A 82 2.02 -3.37 12.66
CA ALA A 82 1.05 -4.06 13.53
C ALA A 82 0.27 -3.12 14.45
N LYS A 83 0.80 -1.92 14.72
CA LYS A 83 0.24 -0.99 15.70
C LYS A 83 -1.08 -0.40 15.20
N PRO A 84 -2.18 -0.52 15.96
CA PRO A 84 -3.40 0.21 15.69
C PRO A 84 -3.19 1.69 16.06
N TYR A 85 -3.52 2.59 15.16
CA TYR A 85 -3.53 4.03 15.42
C TYR A 85 -4.97 4.50 15.55
N SER A 86 -5.24 5.27 16.60
CA SER A 86 -6.50 6.00 16.72
C SER A 86 -6.33 7.34 15.99
N VAL A 87 -7.18 7.58 15.01
CA VAL A 87 -7.11 8.79 14.18
C VAL A 87 -8.46 9.50 14.24
N ASP A 88 -8.44 10.80 14.47
CA ASP A 88 -9.61 11.64 14.23
C ASP A 88 -9.85 11.76 12.73
N TYR A 89 -10.85 11.04 12.24
CA TYR A 89 -11.21 11.00 10.82
C TYR A 89 -11.46 12.40 10.24
N LEU A 90 -12.14 13.28 11.00
CA LEU A 90 -12.48 14.61 10.52
C LEU A 90 -11.24 15.50 10.39
N ALA A 91 -10.37 15.45 11.39
CA ALA A 91 -9.09 16.18 11.38
C ALA A 91 -8.19 15.67 10.26
N LEU A 92 -8.08 14.35 10.08
CA LEU A 92 -7.33 13.73 8.99
C LEU A 92 -7.88 14.12 7.61
N SER A 93 -9.20 14.07 7.44
CA SER A 93 -9.85 14.45 6.18
C SER A 93 -9.58 15.93 5.83
N ARG A 94 -9.70 16.81 6.82
CA ARG A 94 -9.37 18.25 6.62
C ARG A 94 -7.90 18.45 6.25
N PHE A 95 -7.00 17.76 6.92
CA PHE A 95 -5.58 17.82 6.60
C PHE A 95 -5.32 17.36 5.17
N LEU A 96 -5.77 16.16 4.78
CA LEU A 96 -5.50 15.57 3.46
C LEU A 96 -6.09 16.39 2.30
N ASN A 97 -7.13 17.21 2.57
CA ASN A 97 -7.72 18.12 1.60
C ASN A 97 -7.14 19.55 1.67
N SER A 98 -6.18 19.81 2.55
CA SER A 98 -5.46 21.07 2.62
C SER A 98 -4.27 21.10 1.66
N LYS A 99 -3.71 22.29 1.40
CA LYS A 99 -2.47 22.44 0.63
C LYS A 99 -1.29 21.68 1.22
N ALA A 100 -1.19 21.61 2.55
CA ALA A 100 -0.15 20.86 3.24
C ALA A 100 -0.35 19.34 3.06
N GLY A 101 -1.58 18.86 3.14
CA GLY A 101 -1.92 17.46 2.91
C GLY A 101 -1.69 17.05 1.46
N GLU A 102 -2.02 17.92 0.50
CA GLU A 102 -1.72 17.67 -0.91
C GLU A 102 -0.22 17.56 -1.16
N ALA A 103 0.59 18.47 -0.60
CA ALA A 103 2.05 18.40 -0.69
C ALA A 103 2.60 17.12 -0.06
N PHE A 104 2.05 16.69 1.07
CA PHE A 104 2.38 15.41 1.70
C PHE A 104 2.06 14.23 0.77
N LEU A 105 0.85 14.17 0.18
CA LEU A 105 0.45 13.12 -0.74
C LEU A 105 1.34 13.07 -1.99
N ILE A 106 1.69 14.23 -2.56
CA ILE A 106 2.63 14.33 -3.69
C ILE A 106 3.98 13.72 -3.31
N GLN A 107 4.52 14.06 -2.15
CA GLN A 107 5.79 13.54 -1.68
C GLN A 107 5.74 12.01 -1.50
N GLN A 108 4.66 11.48 -0.93
CA GLN A 108 4.50 10.04 -0.74
C GLN A 108 4.39 9.31 -2.09
N THR A 109 3.67 9.87 -3.06
CA THR A 109 3.54 9.27 -4.40
C THR A 109 4.80 9.35 -5.25
N GLN A 110 5.78 10.17 -4.88
CA GLN A 110 7.11 10.14 -5.50
C GLN A 110 7.93 8.92 -5.06
N ALA A 111 7.79 8.52 -3.80
CA ALA A 111 8.50 7.36 -3.24
C ALA A 111 7.81 6.04 -3.62
N TYR A 112 6.48 6.02 -3.55
CA TYR A 112 5.66 4.82 -3.80
C TYR A 112 4.46 5.19 -4.65
N LYS A 113 4.37 4.65 -5.86
CA LYS A 113 3.20 4.84 -6.74
C LYS A 113 2.57 3.50 -7.09
N PRO A 114 1.23 3.48 -7.23
CA PRO A 114 0.56 2.35 -7.85
C PRO A 114 1.08 2.15 -9.27
N LEU A 115 1.30 0.89 -9.67
CA LEU A 115 1.94 0.54 -10.95
C LEU A 115 1.26 1.16 -12.17
N LYS A 116 -0.06 1.34 -12.12
CA LYS A 116 -0.89 1.84 -13.23
C LYS A 116 -1.46 3.24 -13.02
N ALA A 117 -1.07 3.92 -11.95
CA ALA A 117 -1.55 5.26 -11.66
C ALA A 117 -0.49 6.31 -12.00
N SER A 118 -0.90 7.36 -12.68
CA SER A 118 -0.04 8.48 -13.04
C SER A 118 -0.65 9.82 -12.59
N GLY A 119 0.22 10.80 -12.29
CA GLY A 119 -0.20 12.16 -11.98
C GLY A 119 -1.15 12.25 -10.78
N THR A 120 -2.21 13.01 -10.93
CA THR A 120 -3.22 13.28 -9.89
C THR A 120 -3.98 12.03 -9.45
N VAL A 121 -4.13 11.03 -10.32
CA VAL A 121 -4.85 9.78 -10.00
C VAL A 121 -4.17 9.04 -8.84
N GLY A 122 -2.84 9.01 -8.80
CA GLY A 122 -2.11 8.38 -7.70
C GLY A 122 -2.34 9.10 -6.37
N ILE A 123 -2.40 10.43 -6.38
CA ILE A 123 -2.66 11.27 -5.20
C ILE A 123 -4.08 11.02 -4.67
N GLU A 124 -5.08 11.01 -5.55
CA GLU A 124 -6.47 10.75 -5.17
C GLU A 124 -6.68 9.33 -4.64
N ALA A 125 -6.06 8.34 -5.27
CA ALA A 125 -6.10 6.95 -4.82
C ALA A 125 -5.49 6.81 -3.41
N LEU A 126 -4.35 7.46 -3.16
CA LEU A 126 -3.70 7.44 -1.85
C LEU A 126 -4.56 8.15 -0.79
N ARG A 127 -5.11 9.34 -1.11
CA ARG A 127 -6.02 10.06 -0.23
C ARG A 127 -7.23 9.19 0.15
N TYR A 128 -7.88 8.61 -0.84
CA TYR A 128 -9.03 7.74 -0.63
C TYR A 128 -8.69 6.54 0.26
N ALA A 129 -7.60 5.86 -0.03
CA ALA A 129 -7.18 4.70 0.74
C ALA A 129 -6.88 5.04 2.21
N ILE A 130 -6.22 6.16 2.48
CA ILE A 130 -5.96 6.63 3.86
C ILE A 130 -7.29 6.88 4.57
N LEU A 131 -8.23 7.59 3.93
CA LEU A 131 -9.52 7.93 4.54
C LEU A 131 -10.41 6.71 4.78
N GLU A 132 -10.43 5.75 3.83
CA GLU A 132 -11.21 4.51 4.01
C GLU A 132 -10.70 3.66 5.18
N ASN A 133 -9.40 3.65 5.42
CA ASN A 133 -8.81 2.89 6.52
C ASN A 133 -8.86 3.62 7.88
N ALA A 134 -9.20 4.90 7.90
CA ALA A 134 -9.34 5.71 9.09
C ALA A 134 -10.77 5.71 9.69
N LYS A 135 -11.75 5.12 8.98
CA LYS A 135 -13.12 4.91 9.46
C LYS A 135 -13.17 3.74 10.44
#